data_dec0bbba505e5c8b77b3c6ea27e2b123
#
_entry.id   dec0bbba505e5c8b77b3c6ea27e2b123
#
_cell.length_a   1.000
_cell.length_b   1.000
_cell.length_c   1.000
_cell.angle_alpha   90.00
_cell.angle_beta   90.00
_cell.angle_gamma   90.00
#
_symmetry.space_group_name_H-M   'P 1'
#
loop_
_entity.id
_entity.type
_entity.pdbx_description
1 polymer ?
#
loop_
_entity_poly.entity_id
_entity_poly.type
_entity_poly.pdbx_seq_one_letter_code
_entity_poly.pdbx_strand_id
1 'polypeptide(L)'
;MKKHWFCFLLAATLLTGMTIGIGAASETANAVPKEVFAAGSYKASNGLTIPYRYYLPESYRTAGKTYPVFIHMHGNGSRGTDNVGQISKTGTELNTSVFRSDYDCIMIAPQCPATDMWIARNAYPGSDKFAADIADGTLERAYLNAAMELLGCFIEDNRDVIDTSRIYLSGASNGAGAAWAMAALHPHTFAAVVPMAGTGQPQGPVTADGAAAIAAHYLDTPIWTFHGDADPTLLIKGTDALVAAIRDAGGTKIKYTVIEGGRHNIWPTVAKMPEVIDWIFAQKNTQFENTMLPGPSVRYDANGDGEVNLGDALVMLQSIVGGANKYSLNTVLDVLQYIATK
;
A
#
# COMPACT_ATOMS: atom_id res chain seq x y z
N MET A 1 6.72 32.01 1.86
CA MET A 1 6.32 31.04 2.90
C MET A 1 5.05 30.36 2.40
N LYS A 2 5.19 29.21 1.76
CA LYS A 2 4.06 28.47 1.17
C LYS A 2 3.66 27.37 2.15
N LYS A 3 2.46 27.44 2.69
CA LYS A 3 1.86 26.40 3.53
C LYS A 3 1.03 25.51 2.62
N HIS A 4 1.51 24.32 2.36
CA HIS A 4 0.74 23.25 1.74
C HIS A 4 0.09 22.43 2.85
N TRP A 5 -1.19 22.35 2.84
CA TRP A 5 -2.06 21.57 3.69
C TRP A 5 -3.25 21.23 2.78
N PHE A 6 -3.84 20.07 2.64
CA PHE A 6 -4.15 18.93 3.42
C PHE A 6 -5.06 17.87 2.84
N CYS A 7 -4.83 16.66 3.22
CA CYS A 7 -5.87 15.74 3.62
C CYS A 7 -5.70 15.34 5.10
N PHE A 8 -5.47 16.30 6.02
CA PHE A 8 -5.25 15.99 7.43
C PHE A 8 -6.02 16.95 8.34
N LEU A 9 -7.01 16.42 9.07
CA LEU A 9 -7.48 17.03 10.30
C LEU A 9 -6.42 16.74 11.39
N LEU A 10 -5.63 17.75 11.75
CA LEU A 10 -4.68 17.70 12.84
C LEU A 10 -5.38 18.04 14.14
N ALA A 11 -5.48 17.10 15.06
CA ALA A 11 -5.60 17.43 16.49
C ALA A 11 -4.18 17.57 17.04
N ALA A 12 -3.71 18.80 17.20
CA ALA A 12 -2.46 19.08 17.89
C ALA A 12 -2.69 18.93 19.39
N THR A 13 -2.11 17.89 20.02
CA THR A 13 -1.97 17.83 21.49
C THR A 13 -0.50 18.00 21.85
N LEU A 14 -0.29 18.93 22.78
CA LEU A 14 1.00 19.35 23.33
C LEU A 14 1.87 18.17 23.81
N LEU A 15 3.13 18.16 23.39
CA LEU A 15 4.19 17.36 24.04
C LEU A 15 4.57 18.02 25.36
N THR A 16 4.19 17.39 26.47
CA THR A 16 4.86 17.57 27.76
C THR A 16 5.89 16.46 27.90
N GLY A 17 7.13 16.86 28.17
CA GLY A 17 8.24 15.94 28.32
C GLY A 17 8.02 14.91 29.43
N MET A 18 8.18 13.62 29.08
CA MET A 18 8.30 12.52 30.02
C MET A 18 9.67 11.86 29.87
N THR A 19 10.46 11.93 30.91
CA THR A 19 11.68 11.13 31.06
C THR A 19 11.30 9.66 31.22
N ILE A 20 11.74 8.81 30.31
CA ILE A 20 11.49 7.37 30.38
C ILE A 20 12.55 6.72 31.24
N GLY A 21 12.12 6.18 32.39
CA GLY A 21 12.93 5.30 33.21
C GLY A 21 13.13 3.94 32.55
N ILE A 22 14.37 3.46 32.55
CA ILE A 22 14.77 2.13 32.05
C ILE A 22 14.27 1.08 33.03
N GLY A 23 13.19 0.38 32.73
CA GLY A 23 12.66 -0.76 33.48
C GLY A 23 12.63 -2.02 32.59
N ALA A 24 12.97 -3.16 33.20
CA ALA A 24 13.28 -4.48 32.64
C ALA A 24 12.39 -4.96 31.48
N ALA A 25 13.05 -5.52 30.47
CA ALA A 25 12.47 -6.10 29.27
C ALA A 25 11.60 -7.34 29.59
N SER A 26 10.34 -7.30 29.20
CA SER A 26 9.50 -8.47 29.02
C SER A 26 9.19 -8.66 27.52
N GLU A 27 8.99 -9.89 27.09
CA GLU A 27 8.92 -10.38 25.70
C GLU A 27 7.83 -9.79 24.76
N THR A 28 7.26 -8.64 25.06
CA THR A 28 6.40 -7.88 24.18
C THR A 28 7.13 -6.85 23.29
N ALA A 29 8.46 -6.96 23.19
CA ALA A 29 9.37 -5.98 22.58
C ALA A 29 9.32 -5.87 21.05
N ASN A 30 8.37 -6.54 20.36
CA ASN A 30 8.40 -6.65 18.89
C ASN A 30 7.33 -5.85 18.13
N ALA A 31 6.43 -5.17 18.80
CA ALA A 31 5.46 -4.31 18.12
C ALA A 31 5.89 -2.84 18.13
N VAL A 32 5.63 -2.13 17.04
CA VAL A 32 5.76 -0.66 17.04
C VAL A 32 4.69 -0.10 17.97
N PRO A 33 5.04 0.81 18.90
CA PRO A 33 4.04 1.46 19.73
C PRO A 33 3.00 2.13 18.83
N LYS A 34 1.71 1.82 19.06
CA LYS A 34 0.61 2.38 18.25
C LYS A 34 0.56 3.91 18.28
N GLU A 35 1.11 4.50 19.32
CA GLU A 35 1.21 5.94 19.55
C GLU A 35 2.14 6.63 18.55
N VAL A 36 3.08 5.89 17.98
CA VAL A 36 4.02 6.38 16.96
C VAL A 36 3.35 6.55 15.61
N PHE A 37 2.36 5.70 15.31
CA PHE A 37 1.57 5.79 14.09
C PHE A 37 0.34 6.65 14.30
N ALA A 38 0.25 7.77 13.62
CA ALA A 38 -0.95 8.59 13.59
C ALA A 38 -2.13 7.85 12.94
N ALA A 39 -3.34 8.15 13.41
CA ALA A 39 -4.56 7.61 12.85
C ALA A 39 -5.11 8.52 11.77
N GLY A 40 -5.48 7.93 10.62
CA GLY A 40 -6.17 8.59 9.53
C GLY A 40 -7.45 7.85 9.15
N SER A 41 -8.27 8.53 8.38
CA SER A 41 -9.48 7.98 7.77
C SER A 41 -9.62 8.61 6.38
N TYR A 42 -9.87 7.80 5.37
CA TYR A 42 -10.01 8.25 3.99
C TYR A 42 -11.39 7.85 3.45
N LYS A 43 -12.12 8.80 2.89
CA LYS A 43 -13.38 8.56 2.21
C LYS A 43 -13.09 8.42 0.71
N ALA A 44 -13.21 7.20 0.21
CA ALA A 44 -12.96 6.87 -1.19
C ALA A 44 -14.14 7.26 -2.09
N SER A 45 -13.87 7.35 -3.39
CA SER A 45 -14.86 7.69 -4.43
C SER A 45 -16.03 6.70 -4.51
N ASN A 46 -15.79 5.44 -4.15
CA ASN A 46 -16.85 4.42 -4.04
C ASN A 46 -17.74 4.56 -2.79
N GLY A 47 -17.58 5.64 -2.02
CA GLY A 47 -18.35 5.96 -0.82
C GLY A 47 -17.88 5.26 0.45
N LEU A 48 -16.91 4.35 0.38
CA LEU A 48 -16.36 3.68 1.55
C LEU A 48 -15.43 4.60 2.34
N THR A 49 -15.42 4.39 3.64
CA THR A 49 -14.44 5.00 4.53
C THR A 49 -13.45 3.93 4.97
N ILE A 50 -12.16 4.14 4.66
CA ILE A 50 -11.09 3.24 5.04
C ILE A 50 -10.24 3.86 6.15
N PRO A 51 -10.13 3.22 7.33
CA PRO A 51 -9.19 3.63 8.35
C PRO A 51 -7.77 3.23 7.94
N TYR A 52 -6.80 4.06 8.29
CA TYR A 52 -5.39 3.76 8.07
C TYR A 52 -4.52 4.32 9.18
N ARG A 53 -3.32 3.74 9.34
CA ARG A 53 -2.25 4.28 10.16
C ARG A 53 -1.11 4.75 9.28
N TYR A 54 -0.46 5.83 9.70
CA TYR A 54 0.71 6.34 9.01
C TYR A 54 1.78 6.82 9.99
N TYR A 55 3.01 6.70 9.58
CA TYR A 55 4.18 7.21 10.29
C TYR A 55 4.90 8.21 9.40
N LEU A 56 5.31 9.32 9.99
CA LEU A 56 6.17 10.32 9.38
C LEU A 56 7.47 10.36 10.16
N PRO A 57 8.65 10.24 9.50
CA PRO A 57 9.94 10.29 10.19
C PRO A 57 10.13 11.63 10.90
N GLU A 58 10.94 11.66 11.98
CA GLU A 58 11.20 12.88 12.75
C GLU A 58 11.73 14.03 11.89
N SER A 59 12.50 13.70 10.87
CA SER A 59 13.04 14.66 9.90
C SER A 59 12.02 15.12 8.84
N TYR A 60 10.76 14.67 8.91
CA TYR A 60 9.71 15.01 7.95
C TYR A 60 9.58 16.53 7.78
N ARG A 61 9.51 16.99 6.51
CA ARG A 61 9.53 18.41 6.11
C ARG A 61 10.82 19.16 6.39
N THR A 62 11.94 18.47 6.62
CA THR A 62 13.25 19.12 6.53
C THR A 62 13.46 19.65 5.12
N ALA A 63 13.83 20.90 5.00
CA ALA A 63 13.97 21.57 3.69
C ALA A 63 14.91 20.81 2.76
N GLY A 64 14.41 20.50 1.55
CA GLY A 64 15.17 19.79 0.51
C GLY A 64 15.30 18.29 0.70
N LYS A 65 14.68 17.70 1.73
CA LYS A 65 14.67 16.24 1.97
C LYS A 65 13.39 15.62 1.40
N THR A 66 13.52 14.50 0.68
CA THR A 66 12.43 13.66 0.22
C THR A 66 12.54 12.26 0.81
N TYR A 67 11.42 11.58 0.97
CA TYR A 67 11.33 10.32 1.68
C TYR A 67 10.73 9.21 0.82
N PRO A 68 11.25 7.97 0.90
CA PRO A 68 10.55 6.81 0.39
C PRO A 68 9.23 6.60 1.13
N VAL A 69 8.30 5.90 0.48
CA VAL A 69 7.05 5.44 1.10
C VAL A 69 7.05 3.92 1.20
N PHE A 70 6.77 3.39 2.38
CA PHE A 70 6.58 1.97 2.61
C PHE A 70 5.12 1.68 2.96
N ILE A 71 4.47 0.84 2.17
CA ILE A 71 3.07 0.48 2.28
C ILE A 71 2.97 -0.99 2.67
N HIS A 72 2.13 -1.29 3.69
CA HIS A 72 1.92 -2.66 4.11
C HIS A 72 0.45 -3.04 4.11
N MET A 73 0.13 -4.10 3.37
CA MET A 73 -1.21 -4.71 3.32
C MET A 73 -1.28 -5.89 4.29
N HIS A 74 -2.12 -5.76 5.31
CA HIS A 74 -2.23 -6.79 6.37
C HIS A 74 -2.98 -8.05 5.93
N GLY A 75 -2.74 -9.16 6.62
CA GLY A 75 -3.47 -10.40 6.43
C GLY A 75 -4.86 -10.41 7.10
N ASN A 76 -5.62 -11.50 6.86
CA ASN A 76 -6.99 -11.64 7.39
C ASN A 76 -7.09 -11.51 8.92
N GLY A 77 -6.05 -11.91 9.66
CA GLY A 77 -6.02 -11.82 11.13
C GLY A 77 -6.03 -10.38 11.67
N SER A 78 -5.67 -9.39 10.86
CA SER A 78 -5.57 -7.99 11.24
C SER A 78 -6.75 -7.13 10.78
N ARG A 79 -7.74 -7.75 10.13
CA ARG A 79 -8.98 -7.08 9.74
C ARG A 79 -9.73 -6.55 10.95
N GLY A 80 -10.40 -5.42 10.76
CA GLY A 80 -11.19 -4.77 11.81
C GLY A 80 -11.57 -3.34 11.44
N THR A 81 -12.13 -2.64 12.43
CA THR A 81 -12.48 -1.23 12.34
C THR A 81 -11.86 -0.42 13.49
N ASP A 82 -10.95 -1.06 14.23
CA ASP A 82 -10.29 -0.50 15.40
C ASP A 82 -9.14 0.45 15.04
N ASN A 83 -8.76 0.48 13.77
CA ASN A 83 -7.61 1.22 13.26
C ASN A 83 -6.30 0.92 14.04
N VAL A 84 -6.13 -0.33 14.52
CA VAL A 84 -4.97 -0.78 15.30
C VAL A 84 -4.42 -2.12 14.79
N GLY A 85 -5.30 -3.04 14.35
CA GLY A 85 -4.90 -4.38 13.97
C GLY A 85 -3.83 -4.43 12.87
N GLN A 86 -3.87 -3.49 11.92
CA GLN A 86 -2.94 -3.41 10.78
C GLN A 86 -1.50 -3.02 11.14
N ILE A 87 -1.24 -2.63 12.38
CA ILE A 87 0.11 -2.29 12.87
C ILE A 87 0.53 -3.09 14.12
N SER A 88 -0.37 -3.88 14.71
CA SER A 88 -0.13 -4.52 16.01
C SER A 88 -0.39 -6.03 16.04
N LYS A 89 -1.08 -6.59 15.04
CA LYS A 89 -1.39 -8.01 14.98
C LYS A 89 -0.41 -8.77 14.08
N THR A 90 -0.52 -10.09 14.11
CA THR A 90 0.32 -10.98 13.29
C THR A 90 0.21 -10.63 11.79
N GLY A 91 1.31 -10.71 11.08
CA GLY A 91 1.42 -10.33 9.68
C GLY A 91 1.86 -8.88 9.46
N THR A 92 2.19 -8.16 10.54
CA THR A 92 2.66 -6.77 10.48
C THR A 92 4.13 -6.61 10.93
N GLU A 93 4.83 -7.71 11.13
CA GLU A 93 6.19 -7.74 11.67
C GLU A 93 7.19 -7.01 10.77
N LEU A 94 6.99 -7.04 9.44
CA LEU A 94 7.85 -6.30 8.51
C LEU A 94 7.74 -4.78 8.70
N ASN A 95 6.56 -4.25 9.08
CA ASN A 95 6.40 -2.85 9.48
C ASN A 95 7.33 -2.50 10.65
N THR A 96 7.39 -3.39 11.64
CA THR A 96 8.25 -3.19 12.81
C THR A 96 9.72 -3.15 12.42
N SER A 97 10.16 -4.05 11.53
CA SER A 97 11.55 -4.09 11.06
C SER A 97 11.91 -2.86 10.22
N VAL A 98 11.02 -2.40 9.33
CA VAL A 98 11.20 -1.17 8.57
C VAL A 98 11.25 0.05 9.51
N PHE A 99 10.33 0.16 10.45
CA PHE A 99 10.31 1.26 11.43
C PHE A 99 11.60 1.34 12.27
N ARG A 100 12.19 0.20 12.60
CA ARG A 100 13.42 0.11 13.41
C ARG A 100 14.71 0.14 12.60
N SER A 101 14.60 0.18 11.28
CA SER A 101 15.76 0.28 10.41
C SER A 101 16.33 1.70 10.39
N ASP A 102 17.54 1.85 9.88
CA ASP A 102 18.18 3.15 9.70
C ASP A 102 17.63 3.93 8.48
N TYR A 103 16.57 3.42 7.84
CA TYR A 103 15.96 4.06 6.70
C TYR A 103 14.81 4.98 7.11
N ASP A 104 15.02 6.29 7.03
CA ASP A 104 13.93 7.26 7.14
C ASP A 104 12.93 7.06 6.02
N CYS A 105 11.70 6.66 6.35
CA CYS A 105 10.63 6.50 5.36
C CYS A 105 9.25 6.87 5.94
N ILE A 106 8.35 7.29 5.07
CA ILE A 106 6.94 7.42 5.39
C ILE A 106 6.34 6.01 5.34
N MET A 107 5.53 5.64 6.35
CA MET A 107 4.88 4.33 6.36
C MET A 107 3.36 4.49 6.36
N ILE A 108 2.67 3.63 5.61
CA ILE A 108 1.20 3.64 5.49
C ILE A 108 0.68 2.20 5.63
N ALA A 109 -0.34 2.04 6.47
CA ALA A 109 -1.00 0.76 6.70
C ALA A 109 -2.53 0.97 6.72
N PRO A 110 -3.24 0.72 5.61
CA PRO A 110 -4.71 0.72 5.59
C PRO A 110 -5.27 -0.49 6.32
N GLN A 111 -6.54 -0.42 6.79
CA GLN A 111 -7.23 -1.54 7.43
C GLN A 111 -8.50 -1.91 6.68
N CYS A 112 -8.58 -3.18 6.27
CA CYS A 112 -9.79 -3.80 5.74
C CYS A 112 -10.69 -4.26 6.89
N PRO A 113 -12.01 -4.07 6.84
CA PRO A 113 -12.92 -4.51 7.88
C PRO A 113 -13.03 -6.03 7.94
N ALA A 114 -13.51 -6.56 9.09
CA ALA A 114 -13.71 -8.00 9.29
C ALA A 114 -14.75 -8.60 8.35
N THR A 115 -15.66 -7.79 7.83
CA THR A 115 -16.75 -8.19 6.91
C THR A 115 -16.29 -8.36 5.47
N ASP A 116 -15.06 -7.92 5.12
CA ASP A 116 -14.52 -8.00 3.76
C ASP A 116 -13.08 -8.52 3.74
N MET A 117 -12.49 -8.58 2.57
CA MET A 117 -11.12 -9.03 2.28
C MET A 117 -10.53 -8.16 1.19
N TRP A 118 -9.18 -7.99 1.19
CA TRP A 118 -8.49 -7.34 0.08
C TRP A 118 -8.74 -8.07 -1.25
N ILE A 119 -8.55 -9.40 -1.24
CA ILE A 119 -8.73 -10.28 -2.39
C ILE A 119 -9.69 -11.40 -2.04
N ALA A 120 -10.62 -11.72 -2.92
CA ALA A 120 -11.55 -12.84 -2.75
C ALA A 120 -10.82 -14.18 -2.76
N ARG A 121 -11.35 -15.15 -2.00
CA ARG A 121 -10.75 -16.49 -1.89
C ARG A 121 -10.65 -17.23 -3.23
N ASN A 122 -11.54 -16.95 -4.16
CA ASN A 122 -11.58 -17.58 -5.49
C ASN A 122 -10.86 -16.75 -6.58
N ALA A 123 -10.28 -15.62 -6.23
CA ALA A 123 -9.59 -14.72 -7.16
C ALA A 123 -8.20 -14.33 -6.64
N TYR A 124 -7.44 -15.30 -6.11
CA TYR A 124 -6.05 -15.07 -5.73
C TYR A 124 -5.14 -15.01 -6.98
N PRO A 125 -4.05 -14.23 -6.92
CA PRO A 125 -3.10 -14.09 -8.02
C PRO A 125 -2.64 -15.44 -8.57
N GLY A 126 -2.70 -15.60 -9.89
CA GLY A 126 -2.40 -16.82 -10.61
C GLY A 126 -3.56 -17.80 -10.78
N SER A 127 -4.74 -17.55 -10.20
CA SER A 127 -5.96 -18.29 -10.54
C SER A 127 -6.56 -17.80 -11.85
N ASP A 128 -7.30 -18.68 -12.56
CA ASP A 128 -7.99 -18.32 -13.81
C ASP A 128 -8.96 -17.15 -13.62
N LYS A 129 -9.67 -17.14 -12.47
CA LYS A 129 -10.57 -16.02 -12.19
C LYS A 129 -9.83 -14.70 -12.00
N PHE A 130 -8.69 -14.69 -11.31
CA PHE A 130 -7.88 -13.49 -11.18
C PHE A 130 -7.39 -13.01 -12.53
N ALA A 131 -6.90 -13.93 -13.38
CA ALA A 131 -6.43 -13.60 -14.71
C ALA A 131 -7.55 -13.01 -15.59
N ALA A 132 -8.74 -13.60 -15.54
CA ALA A 132 -9.90 -13.07 -16.24
C ALA A 132 -10.30 -11.68 -15.73
N ASP A 133 -10.35 -11.50 -14.40
CA ASP A 133 -10.72 -10.22 -13.78
C ASP A 133 -9.71 -9.10 -14.14
N ILE A 134 -8.41 -9.42 -14.22
CA ILE A 134 -7.39 -8.46 -14.68
C ILE A 134 -7.60 -8.11 -16.15
N ALA A 135 -7.81 -9.11 -17.02
CA ALA A 135 -7.98 -8.92 -18.46
C ALA A 135 -9.25 -8.08 -18.79
N ASP A 136 -10.32 -8.31 -18.05
CA ASP A 136 -11.61 -7.63 -18.25
C ASP A 136 -11.72 -6.32 -17.48
N GLY A 137 -10.73 -5.97 -16.64
CA GLY A 137 -10.80 -4.82 -15.76
C GLY A 137 -11.87 -4.94 -14.67
N THR A 138 -12.30 -6.16 -14.34
CA THR A 138 -13.38 -6.44 -13.39
C THR A 138 -12.89 -6.84 -12.00
N LEU A 139 -11.59 -6.76 -11.72
CA LEU A 139 -11.06 -6.99 -10.38
C LEU A 139 -11.51 -5.87 -9.43
N GLU A 140 -12.80 -5.85 -9.18
CA GLU A 140 -13.41 -4.92 -8.24
C GLU A 140 -13.44 -5.52 -6.84
N ARG A 141 -12.61 -4.95 -5.97
CA ARG A 141 -12.61 -5.22 -4.54
C ARG A 141 -12.71 -3.88 -3.83
N ALA A 142 -13.90 -3.62 -3.30
CA ALA A 142 -14.27 -2.29 -2.81
C ALA A 142 -13.23 -1.68 -1.84
N TYR A 143 -12.72 -2.47 -0.89
CA TYR A 143 -11.70 -2.01 0.06
C TYR A 143 -10.29 -1.99 -0.51
N LEU A 144 -9.95 -2.85 -1.48
CA LEU A 144 -8.68 -2.77 -2.19
C LEU A 144 -8.63 -1.49 -3.04
N ASN A 145 -9.71 -1.21 -3.79
CA ASN A 145 -9.82 0.00 -4.60
C ASN A 145 -9.75 1.26 -3.72
N ALA A 146 -10.44 1.27 -2.58
CA ALA A 146 -10.35 2.38 -1.61
C ALA A 146 -8.94 2.55 -1.04
N ALA A 147 -8.19 1.45 -0.80
CA ALA A 147 -6.80 1.52 -0.35
C ALA A 147 -5.87 2.04 -1.45
N MET A 148 -6.05 1.61 -2.69
CA MET A 148 -5.28 2.11 -3.84
C MET A 148 -5.52 3.61 -4.05
N GLU A 149 -6.78 4.05 -4.01
CA GLU A 149 -7.13 5.47 -4.11
C GLU A 149 -6.54 6.29 -2.96
N LEU A 150 -6.64 5.81 -1.71
CA LEU A 150 -5.98 6.42 -0.56
C LEU A 150 -4.48 6.62 -0.81
N LEU A 151 -3.79 5.57 -1.27
CA LEU A 151 -2.35 5.62 -1.50
C LEU A 151 -1.98 6.56 -2.64
N GLY A 152 -2.74 6.53 -3.74
CA GLY A 152 -2.56 7.43 -4.87
C GLY A 152 -2.71 8.90 -4.46
N CYS A 153 -3.78 9.22 -3.74
CA CYS A 153 -4.02 10.57 -3.22
C CYS A 153 -2.95 10.98 -2.20
N PHE A 154 -2.57 10.08 -1.28
CA PHE A 154 -1.53 10.38 -0.29
C PHE A 154 -0.19 10.74 -0.95
N ILE A 155 0.22 9.99 -1.97
CA ILE A 155 1.45 10.25 -2.72
C ILE A 155 1.35 11.60 -3.42
N GLU A 156 0.24 11.88 -4.08
CA GLU A 156 0.06 13.13 -4.83
C GLU A 156 0.02 14.34 -3.91
N ASP A 157 -0.72 14.29 -2.81
CA ASP A 157 -0.86 15.38 -1.86
C ASP A 157 0.46 15.73 -1.13
N ASN A 158 1.40 14.77 -1.08
CA ASN A 158 2.71 14.94 -0.43
C ASN A 158 3.89 14.86 -1.41
N ARG A 159 3.66 15.12 -2.70
CA ARG A 159 4.64 14.96 -3.78
C ARG A 159 5.90 15.81 -3.61
N ASP A 160 5.79 16.90 -2.88
CA ASP A 160 6.91 17.81 -2.54
C ASP A 160 7.91 17.21 -1.55
N VAL A 161 7.49 16.19 -0.77
CA VAL A 161 8.31 15.52 0.24
C VAL A 161 8.45 14.00 0.00
N ILE A 162 7.75 13.44 -0.97
CA ILE A 162 7.88 12.03 -1.34
C ILE A 162 8.89 11.87 -2.48
N ASP A 163 9.82 10.93 -2.32
CA ASP A 163 10.62 10.40 -3.41
C ASP A 163 9.82 9.36 -4.19
N THR A 164 9.16 9.78 -5.25
CA THR A 164 8.30 8.91 -6.07
C THR A 164 9.06 7.78 -6.76
N SER A 165 10.38 7.85 -6.85
CA SER A 165 11.19 6.73 -7.33
C SER A 165 11.34 5.60 -6.30
N ARG A 166 10.87 5.79 -5.05
CA ARG A 166 11.03 4.85 -3.93
C ARG A 166 9.71 4.58 -3.20
N ILE A 167 8.71 4.09 -3.93
CA ILE A 167 7.45 3.62 -3.38
C ILE A 167 7.50 2.10 -3.22
N TYR A 168 7.42 1.60 -2.01
CA TYR A 168 7.57 0.18 -1.68
C TYR A 168 6.28 -0.41 -1.16
N LEU A 169 5.97 -1.64 -1.56
CA LEU A 169 4.76 -2.35 -1.19
C LEU A 169 5.10 -3.69 -0.58
N SER A 170 4.46 -4.03 0.53
CA SER A 170 4.53 -5.37 1.11
C SER A 170 3.17 -5.87 1.53
N GLY A 171 3.06 -7.16 1.77
CA GLY A 171 1.84 -7.73 2.30
C GLY A 171 2.01 -9.15 2.81
N ALA A 172 1.11 -9.54 3.73
CA ALA A 172 1.10 -10.87 4.32
C ALA A 172 -0.23 -11.60 4.03
N SER A 173 -0.18 -12.88 3.62
CA SER A 173 -1.39 -13.69 3.39
C SER A 173 -2.36 -13.01 2.40
N ASN A 174 -3.59 -12.71 2.79
CA ASN A 174 -4.54 -11.96 1.96
C ASN A 174 -4.00 -10.58 1.52
N GLY A 175 -3.21 -9.92 2.38
CA GLY A 175 -2.50 -8.69 2.03
C GLY A 175 -1.37 -8.91 1.01
N ALA A 176 -0.75 -10.09 0.99
CA ALA A 176 0.20 -10.42 -0.07
C ALA A 176 -0.51 -10.64 -1.41
N GLY A 177 -1.73 -11.22 -1.38
CA GLY A 177 -2.61 -11.26 -2.56
C GLY A 177 -2.95 -9.86 -3.06
N ALA A 178 -3.22 -8.92 -2.14
CA ALA A 178 -3.41 -7.51 -2.49
C ALA A 178 -2.16 -6.89 -3.10
N ALA A 179 -0.97 -7.17 -2.55
CA ALA A 179 0.29 -6.64 -3.08
C ALA A 179 0.57 -7.14 -4.52
N TRP A 180 0.30 -8.41 -4.80
CA TRP A 180 0.36 -8.95 -6.16
C TRP A 180 -0.66 -8.26 -7.09
N ALA A 181 -1.91 -8.07 -6.62
CA ALA A 181 -2.95 -7.42 -7.40
C ALA A 181 -2.61 -5.95 -7.71
N MET A 182 -2.13 -5.22 -6.71
CA MET A 182 -1.72 -3.82 -6.89
C MET A 182 -0.55 -3.69 -7.87
N ALA A 183 0.43 -4.60 -7.81
CA ALA A 183 1.54 -4.62 -8.75
C ALA A 183 1.09 -4.91 -10.19
N ALA A 184 0.09 -5.80 -10.38
CA ALA A 184 -0.46 -6.11 -11.70
C ALA A 184 -1.31 -4.96 -12.28
N LEU A 185 -2.12 -4.33 -11.45
CA LEU A 185 -3.04 -3.25 -11.85
C LEU A 185 -2.32 -1.91 -12.08
N HIS A 186 -1.22 -1.70 -11.37
CA HIS A 186 -0.48 -0.43 -11.36
C HIS A 186 1.00 -0.65 -11.69
N PRO A 187 1.31 -1.08 -12.94
CA PRO A 187 2.69 -1.18 -13.40
C PRO A 187 3.37 0.19 -13.27
N HIS A 188 4.67 0.21 -13.05
CA HIS A 188 5.48 1.43 -12.88
C HIS A 188 5.15 2.29 -11.63
N THR A 189 4.31 1.80 -10.71
CA THR A 189 4.08 2.52 -9.45
C THR A 189 5.11 2.15 -8.38
N PHE A 190 5.39 0.86 -8.22
CA PHE A 190 6.22 0.39 -7.11
C PHE A 190 7.67 0.13 -7.51
N ALA A 191 8.61 0.62 -6.68
CA ALA A 191 10.03 0.34 -6.82
C ALA A 191 10.40 -1.08 -6.33
N ALA A 192 9.68 -1.58 -5.33
CA ALA A 192 9.80 -2.97 -4.87
C ALA A 192 8.48 -3.47 -4.30
N VAL A 193 8.21 -4.78 -4.46
CA VAL A 193 7.05 -5.46 -3.90
C VAL A 193 7.50 -6.71 -3.13
N VAL A 194 7.02 -6.86 -1.88
CA VAL A 194 7.38 -7.98 -1.00
C VAL A 194 6.12 -8.74 -0.54
N PRO A 195 5.58 -9.64 -1.37
CA PRO A 195 4.45 -10.48 -0.99
C PRO A 195 4.90 -11.72 -0.23
N MET A 196 4.29 -11.98 0.93
CA MET A 196 4.61 -13.11 1.80
C MET A 196 3.41 -14.07 1.90
N ALA A 197 3.52 -15.28 1.36
CA ALA A 197 2.50 -16.34 1.35
C ALA A 197 1.14 -15.83 0.83
N GLY A 198 1.08 -15.36 -0.42
CA GLY A 198 -0.08 -14.64 -0.96
C GLY A 198 -0.67 -15.18 -2.26
N THR A 199 -0.37 -16.41 -2.66
CA THR A 199 -0.85 -16.98 -3.92
C THR A 199 -1.65 -18.26 -3.67
N GLY A 200 -2.68 -18.46 -4.48
CA GLY A 200 -3.47 -19.69 -4.53
C GLY A 200 -4.24 -20.02 -3.25
N GLN A 201 -5.47 -20.39 -3.43
CA GLN A 201 -6.32 -20.94 -2.35
C GLN A 201 -6.96 -22.24 -2.85
N PRO A 202 -7.41 -23.15 -1.96
CA PRO A 202 -8.17 -24.31 -2.39
C PRO A 202 -9.41 -23.99 -3.23
N GLN A 203 -10.02 -22.81 -3.01
CA GLN A 203 -11.19 -22.32 -3.75
C GLN A 203 -10.86 -21.59 -5.05
N GLY A 204 -9.60 -21.20 -5.24
CA GLY A 204 -9.07 -20.54 -6.44
C GLY A 204 -7.60 -20.92 -6.58
N PRO A 205 -7.31 -22.16 -6.98
CA PRO A 205 -5.93 -22.63 -7.13
C PRO A 205 -5.24 -21.84 -8.24
N VAL A 206 -3.93 -21.66 -8.10
CA VAL A 206 -3.10 -21.19 -9.21
C VAL A 206 -3.07 -22.30 -10.26
N THR A 207 -3.37 -21.92 -11.50
CA THR A 207 -3.25 -22.79 -12.69
C THR A 207 -2.07 -22.35 -13.53
N ALA A 208 -1.59 -23.21 -14.41
CA ALA A 208 -0.53 -22.84 -15.35
C ALA A 208 -0.99 -21.70 -16.29
N ASP A 209 -2.24 -21.81 -16.78
CA ASP A 209 -2.82 -20.82 -17.70
C ASP A 209 -3.06 -19.48 -17.00
N GLY A 210 -3.65 -19.49 -15.80
CA GLY A 210 -3.88 -18.27 -15.01
C GLY A 210 -2.58 -17.57 -14.61
N ALA A 211 -1.54 -18.32 -14.23
CA ALA A 211 -0.22 -17.78 -13.93
C ALA A 211 0.44 -17.17 -15.19
N ALA A 212 0.39 -17.88 -16.32
CA ALA A 212 0.95 -17.40 -17.58
C ALA A 212 0.25 -16.13 -18.07
N ALA A 213 -1.09 -16.06 -17.95
CA ALA A 213 -1.89 -14.92 -18.40
C ALA A 213 -1.53 -13.59 -17.69
N ILE A 214 -1.10 -13.66 -16.42
CA ILE A 214 -0.75 -12.45 -15.64
C ILE A 214 0.76 -12.19 -15.55
N ALA A 215 1.60 -13.09 -16.00
CA ALA A 215 3.06 -13.01 -15.84
C ALA A 215 3.64 -11.70 -16.40
N ALA A 216 3.12 -11.23 -17.53
CA ALA A 216 3.58 -10.00 -18.20
C ALA A 216 3.44 -8.74 -17.33
N HIS A 217 2.47 -8.71 -16.42
CA HIS A 217 2.24 -7.57 -15.53
C HIS A 217 3.36 -7.35 -14.49
N TYR A 218 4.24 -8.34 -14.31
CA TYR A 218 5.26 -8.32 -13.25
C TYR A 218 6.71 -8.17 -13.77
N LEU A 219 6.91 -8.08 -15.09
CA LEU A 219 8.26 -8.12 -15.70
C LEU A 219 9.13 -6.92 -15.28
N ASP A 220 8.52 -5.76 -15.13
CA ASP A 220 9.23 -4.51 -14.86
C ASP A 220 9.37 -4.16 -13.37
N THR A 221 8.59 -4.81 -12.51
CA THR A 221 8.58 -4.55 -11.07
C THR A 221 9.55 -5.47 -10.33
N PRO A 222 10.52 -4.95 -9.56
CA PRO A 222 11.31 -5.76 -8.64
C PRO A 222 10.42 -6.42 -7.58
N ILE A 223 10.38 -7.75 -7.55
CA ILE A 223 9.58 -8.52 -6.59
C ILE A 223 10.48 -9.49 -5.83
N TRP A 224 10.36 -9.52 -4.51
CA TRP A 224 10.94 -10.57 -3.70
C TRP A 224 9.84 -11.26 -2.91
N THR A 225 9.43 -12.44 -3.37
CA THR A 225 8.36 -13.21 -2.71
C THR A 225 8.91 -14.29 -1.80
N PHE A 226 8.14 -14.60 -0.76
CA PHE A 226 8.47 -15.60 0.25
C PHE A 226 7.29 -16.54 0.45
N HIS A 227 7.59 -17.84 0.65
CA HIS A 227 6.57 -18.83 1.00
C HIS A 227 7.17 -19.93 1.88
N GLY A 228 6.39 -20.46 2.83
CA GLY A 228 6.76 -21.62 3.61
C GLY A 228 6.40 -22.91 2.89
N ASP A 229 7.32 -23.87 2.83
CA ASP A 229 7.11 -25.15 2.11
C ASP A 229 6.11 -26.08 2.82
N ALA A 230 5.87 -25.86 4.11
CA ALA A 230 4.89 -26.59 4.91
C ALA A 230 3.60 -25.76 5.18
N ASP A 231 3.28 -24.75 4.33
CA ASP A 231 2.08 -23.93 4.45
C ASP A 231 0.81 -24.75 4.12
N PRO A 232 -0.08 -25.00 5.12
CA PRO A 232 -1.32 -25.74 4.90
C PRO A 232 -2.50 -24.84 4.46
N THR A 233 -2.32 -23.53 4.50
CA THR A 233 -3.38 -22.54 4.25
C THR A 233 -3.39 -22.07 2.81
N LEU A 234 -2.23 -21.66 2.33
CA LEU A 234 -1.94 -21.31 0.93
C LEU A 234 -0.80 -22.20 0.47
N LEU A 235 -1.09 -23.08 -0.47
CA LEU A 235 -0.09 -24.07 -0.86
C LEU A 235 1.05 -23.43 -1.67
N ILE A 236 2.30 -23.71 -1.29
CA ILE A 236 3.51 -23.17 -1.92
C ILE A 236 3.53 -23.36 -3.44
N LYS A 237 2.97 -24.47 -3.94
CA LYS A 237 2.88 -24.74 -5.39
C LYS A 237 2.23 -23.61 -6.19
N GLY A 238 1.39 -22.80 -5.55
CA GLY A 238 0.80 -21.62 -6.19
C GLY A 238 1.84 -20.53 -6.45
N THR A 239 2.72 -20.27 -5.48
CA THR A 239 3.85 -19.35 -5.67
C THR A 239 4.86 -19.91 -6.65
N ASP A 240 5.17 -21.21 -6.58
CA ASP A 240 6.07 -21.88 -7.52
C ASP A 240 5.60 -21.67 -8.97
N ALA A 241 4.31 -21.93 -9.24
CA ALA A 241 3.75 -21.79 -10.58
C ALA A 241 3.78 -20.33 -11.07
N LEU A 242 3.42 -19.37 -10.22
CA LEU A 242 3.44 -17.95 -10.60
C LEU A 242 4.87 -17.44 -10.87
N VAL A 243 5.83 -17.81 -10.01
CA VAL A 243 7.23 -17.44 -10.18
C VAL A 243 7.82 -18.08 -11.44
N ALA A 244 7.49 -19.35 -11.71
CA ALA A 244 7.91 -20.03 -12.95
C ALA A 244 7.36 -19.30 -14.19
N ALA A 245 6.07 -19.00 -14.21
CA ALA A 245 5.44 -18.28 -15.32
C ALA A 245 6.06 -16.90 -15.57
N ILE A 246 6.37 -16.15 -14.51
CA ILE A 246 7.04 -14.85 -14.64
C ILE A 246 8.43 -15.01 -15.26
N ARG A 247 9.21 -16.02 -14.83
CA ARG A 247 10.54 -16.32 -15.40
C ARG A 247 10.46 -16.78 -16.85
N ASP A 248 9.50 -17.63 -17.17
CA ASP A 248 9.26 -18.13 -18.53
C ASP A 248 8.84 -16.99 -19.48
N ALA A 249 8.13 -15.98 -18.96
CA ALA A 249 7.81 -14.76 -19.70
C ALA A 249 8.99 -13.77 -19.82
N GLY A 250 10.18 -14.12 -19.33
CA GLY A 250 11.38 -13.28 -19.39
C GLY A 250 11.61 -12.38 -18.18
N GLY A 251 10.86 -12.57 -17.08
CA GLY A 251 11.00 -11.78 -15.85
C GLY A 251 12.32 -12.07 -15.13
N THR A 252 13.19 -11.08 -15.07
CA THR A 252 14.51 -11.16 -14.40
C THR A 252 14.57 -10.48 -13.04
N LYS A 253 13.53 -9.72 -12.69
CA LYS A 253 13.46 -8.94 -11.45
C LYS A 253 12.76 -9.68 -10.31
N ILE A 254 12.39 -10.95 -10.49
CA ILE A 254 11.73 -11.78 -9.49
C ILE A 254 12.73 -12.58 -8.65
N LYS A 255 12.76 -12.33 -7.34
CA LYS A 255 13.42 -13.15 -6.33
C LYS A 255 12.39 -14.00 -5.60
N TYR A 256 12.77 -15.22 -5.26
CA TYR A 256 11.91 -16.13 -4.52
C TYR A 256 12.72 -16.88 -3.47
N THR A 257 12.25 -16.82 -2.23
CA THR A 257 12.84 -17.56 -1.11
C THR A 257 11.81 -18.48 -0.49
N VAL A 258 12.11 -19.75 -0.45
CA VAL A 258 11.35 -20.75 0.30
C VAL A 258 11.84 -20.76 1.74
N ILE A 259 10.91 -20.66 2.69
CA ILE A 259 11.20 -20.81 4.12
C ILE A 259 11.02 -22.28 4.47
N GLU A 260 12.14 -23.00 4.64
CA GLU A 260 12.17 -24.42 4.96
C GLU A 260 11.46 -24.73 6.28
N GLY A 261 10.54 -25.72 6.27
CA GLY A 261 9.66 -26.05 7.39
C GLY A 261 8.65 -24.95 7.74
N GLY A 262 8.66 -23.84 7.00
CA GLY A 262 7.79 -22.70 7.23
C GLY A 262 6.34 -23.05 6.96
N ARG A 263 5.49 -22.80 7.97
CA ARG A 263 4.02 -22.85 7.83
C ARG A 263 3.51 -21.52 7.30
N HIS A 264 2.19 -21.28 7.38
CA HIS A 264 1.59 -20.04 6.86
C HIS A 264 2.17 -18.76 7.49
N ASN A 265 2.50 -18.79 8.78
CA ASN A 265 3.04 -17.63 9.51
C ASN A 265 4.57 -17.50 9.32
N ILE A 266 5.02 -17.10 8.13
CA ILE A 266 6.45 -16.91 7.81
C ILE A 266 6.94 -15.46 8.06
N TRP A 267 6.06 -14.50 8.24
CA TRP A 267 6.40 -13.07 8.34
C TRP A 267 7.34 -12.72 9.49
N PRO A 268 7.28 -13.37 10.69
CA PRO A 268 8.30 -13.13 11.72
C PRO A 268 9.70 -13.58 11.31
N THR A 269 9.81 -14.60 10.45
CA THR A 269 11.08 -15.06 9.90
C THR A 269 11.60 -14.07 8.87
N VAL A 270 10.77 -13.67 7.91
CA VAL A 270 11.15 -12.70 6.87
C VAL A 270 11.52 -11.35 7.48
N ALA A 271 10.79 -10.90 8.49
CA ALA A 271 11.04 -9.64 9.19
C ALA A 271 12.38 -9.58 9.92
N LYS A 272 12.98 -10.74 10.24
CA LYS A 272 14.31 -10.86 10.87
C LYS A 272 15.47 -10.94 9.87
N MET A 273 15.19 -10.93 8.57
CA MET A 273 16.18 -10.97 7.51
C MET A 273 16.61 -9.53 7.15
N PRO A 274 17.74 -9.03 7.63
CA PRO A 274 18.16 -7.65 7.36
C PRO A 274 18.35 -7.39 5.87
N GLU A 275 18.78 -8.39 5.12
CA GLU A 275 18.95 -8.32 3.68
C GLU A 275 17.64 -8.04 2.92
N VAL A 276 16.48 -8.29 3.51
CA VAL A 276 15.18 -7.95 2.92
C VAL A 276 14.96 -6.45 2.96
N ILE A 277 15.25 -5.83 4.11
CA ILE A 277 15.13 -4.37 4.28
C ILE A 277 16.11 -3.65 3.36
N ASP A 278 17.37 -4.05 3.36
CA ASP A 278 18.41 -3.46 2.50
C ASP A 278 18.05 -3.60 1.03
N TRP A 279 17.53 -4.76 0.63
CA TRP A 279 17.08 -4.98 -0.74
C TRP A 279 15.91 -4.07 -1.12
N ILE A 280 14.91 -3.90 -0.24
CA ILE A 280 13.77 -3.01 -0.49
C ILE A 280 14.27 -1.59 -0.78
N PHE A 281 15.07 -1.04 0.12
CA PHE A 281 15.52 0.35 0.04
C PHE A 281 16.60 0.60 -1.03
N ALA A 282 17.22 -0.46 -1.57
CA ALA A 282 18.11 -0.38 -2.71
C ALA A 282 17.37 -0.23 -4.06
N GLN A 283 16.08 -0.59 -4.13
CA GLN A 283 15.33 -0.53 -5.39
C GLN A 283 14.87 0.89 -5.71
N LYS A 284 14.88 1.23 -6.99
CA LYS A 284 14.34 2.48 -7.53
C LYS A 284 13.50 2.22 -8.77
N ASN A 285 12.41 2.94 -8.87
CA ASN A 285 11.59 2.99 -10.07
C ASN A 285 11.80 4.34 -10.77
N THR A 286 12.39 4.30 -11.95
CA THR A 286 12.66 5.51 -12.76
C THR A 286 11.51 5.87 -13.70
N GLN A 287 10.47 5.05 -13.75
CA GLN A 287 9.30 5.19 -14.62
C GLN A 287 8.01 5.37 -13.81
N PHE A 288 8.11 6.04 -12.65
CA PHE A 288 6.98 6.16 -11.74
C PHE A 288 5.75 6.80 -12.42
N GLU A 289 4.64 6.09 -12.34
CA GLU A 289 3.31 6.55 -12.72
C GLU A 289 2.32 6.32 -11.58
N ASN A 290 1.58 7.35 -11.18
CA ASN A 290 0.55 7.24 -10.17
C ASN A 290 -0.81 6.95 -10.81
N THR A 291 -1.01 5.71 -11.23
CA THR A 291 -2.27 5.25 -11.83
C THR A 291 -3.35 4.88 -10.80
N MET A 292 -3.05 4.99 -9.50
CA MET A 292 -4.00 4.73 -8.41
C MET A 292 -4.91 5.92 -8.11
N LEU A 293 -4.68 7.07 -8.72
CA LEU A 293 -5.54 8.25 -8.54
C LEU A 293 -6.94 7.98 -9.09
N PRO A 294 -7.99 8.43 -8.40
CA PRO A 294 -9.32 8.41 -8.98
C PRO A 294 -9.36 9.24 -10.26
N GLY A 295 -10.23 8.84 -11.19
CA GLY A 295 -10.38 9.57 -12.44
C GLY A 295 -10.67 11.05 -12.24
N PRO A 296 -10.29 11.93 -13.19
CA PRO A 296 -10.47 13.37 -13.06
C PRO A 296 -11.90 13.79 -12.72
N SER A 297 -12.90 13.10 -13.29
CA SER A 297 -14.33 13.34 -13.01
C SER A 297 -14.70 13.15 -11.54
N VAL A 298 -14.01 12.26 -10.83
CA VAL A 298 -14.22 12.03 -9.39
C VAL A 298 -13.36 12.95 -8.54
N ARG A 299 -12.09 13.10 -8.93
CA ARG A 299 -11.10 13.88 -8.16
C ARG A 299 -11.41 15.37 -8.18
N TYR A 300 -11.93 15.87 -9.30
CA TYR A 300 -12.13 17.29 -9.55
C TYR A 300 -13.58 17.76 -9.33
N ASP A 301 -14.53 16.85 -9.16
CA ASP A 301 -15.92 17.19 -8.80
C ASP A 301 -16.00 17.56 -7.31
N ALA A 302 -15.67 18.80 -7.01
CA ALA A 302 -15.56 19.29 -5.63
C ALA A 302 -16.92 19.61 -5.00
N ASN A 303 -17.91 19.92 -5.81
CA ASN A 303 -19.28 20.26 -5.40
C ASN A 303 -20.20 19.03 -5.38
N GLY A 304 -19.81 17.91 -6.02
CA GLY A 304 -20.54 16.65 -6.04
C GLY A 304 -21.73 16.64 -7.01
N ASP A 305 -21.73 17.49 -8.03
CA ASP A 305 -22.81 17.57 -9.00
C ASP A 305 -22.64 16.60 -10.19
N GLY A 306 -21.52 15.88 -10.26
CA GLY A 306 -21.19 14.91 -11.30
C GLY A 306 -20.51 15.50 -12.52
N GLU A 307 -20.29 16.82 -12.56
CA GLU A 307 -19.61 17.51 -13.64
C GLU A 307 -18.36 18.22 -13.13
N VAL A 308 -17.27 18.18 -13.89
CA VAL A 308 -16.06 18.97 -13.56
C VAL A 308 -16.08 20.26 -14.39
N ASN A 309 -16.25 21.37 -13.69
CA ASN A 309 -16.39 22.71 -14.29
C ASN A 309 -15.81 23.82 -13.37
N LEU A 310 -15.99 25.09 -13.73
CA LEU A 310 -15.49 26.21 -12.94
C LEU A 310 -16.10 26.30 -11.53
N GLY A 311 -17.28 25.69 -11.31
CA GLY A 311 -17.91 25.61 -10.01
C GLY A 311 -17.05 24.87 -9.00
N ASP A 312 -16.38 23.79 -9.43
CA ASP A 312 -15.48 23.00 -8.60
C ASP A 312 -14.23 23.76 -8.23
N ALA A 313 -13.62 24.43 -9.21
CA ALA A 313 -12.48 25.29 -8.96
C ALA A 313 -12.81 26.39 -7.91
N LEU A 314 -14.02 26.94 -8.00
CA LEU A 314 -14.50 27.93 -7.02
C LEU A 314 -14.68 27.32 -5.61
N VAL A 315 -15.30 26.13 -5.49
CA VAL A 315 -15.46 25.41 -4.23
C VAL A 315 -14.10 25.10 -3.61
N MET A 316 -13.14 24.66 -4.41
CA MET A 316 -11.77 24.40 -3.96
C MET A 316 -11.08 25.67 -3.44
N LEU A 317 -11.19 26.79 -4.18
CA LEU A 317 -10.64 28.09 -3.76
C LEU A 317 -11.28 28.60 -2.46
N GLN A 318 -12.61 28.48 -2.33
CA GLN A 318 -13.34 28.86 -1.10
C GLN A 318 -12.87 28.03 0.09
N SER A 319 -12.63 26.72 -0.09
CA SER A 319 -12.07 25.85 0.95
C SER A 319 -10.66 26.29 1.39
N ILE A 320 -9.81 26.70 0.44
CA ILE A 320 -8.46 27.19 0.72
C ILE A 320 -8.51 28.51 1.50
N VAL A 321 -9.34 29.45 1.06
CA VAL A 321 -9.48 30.78 1.69
C VAL A 321 -10.13 30.66 3.06
N GLY A 322 -11.13 29.78 3.21
CA GLY A 322 -11.82 29.51 4.49
C GLY A 322 -10.99 28.74 5.51
N GLY A 323 -9.74 28.37 5.17
CA GLY A 323 -8.86 27.66 6.09
C GLY A 323 -9.20 26.17 6.30
N ALA A 324 -10.18 25.65 5.57
CA ALA A 324 -10.56 24.23 5.64
C ALA A 324 -9.50 23.31 5.00
N ASN A 325 -8.58 23.87 4.22
CA ASN A 325 -7.38 23.25 3.64
C ASN A 325 -7.62 21.87 2.98
N LYS A 326 -8.82 21.64 2.45
CA LYS A 326 -9.18 20.38 1.79
C LYS A 326 -8.51 20.23 0.41
N TYR A 327 -8.15 21.36 -0.20
CA TYR A 327 -7.55 21.40 -1.54
C TYR A 327 -6.29 22.28 -1.53
N SER A 328 -5.38 22.05 -2.48
CA SER A 328 -4.21 22.89 -2.72
C SER A 328 -4.45 23.83 -3.92
N LEU A 329 -3.66 24.89 -4.03
CA LEU A 329 -3.68 25.72 -5.25
C LEU A 329 -3.25 24.93 -6.50
N ASN A 330 -2.38 23.93 -6.34
CA ASN A 330 -2.00 23.06 -7.44
C ASN A 330 -3.20 22.22 -7.91
N THR A 331 -4.02 21.68 -6.97
CA THR A 331 -5.26 20.98 -7.33
C THR A 331 -6.21 21.87 -8.11
N VAL A 332 -6.33 23.15 -7.73
CA VAL A 332 -7.17 24.12 -8.49
C VAL A 332 -6.61 24.33 -9.90
N LEU A 333 -5.29 24.46 -10.04
CA LEU A 333 -4.64 24.61 -11.34
C LEU A 333 -4.87 23.37 -12.22
N ASP A 334 -4.76 22.17 -11.65
CA ASP A 334 -5.02 20.91 -12.35
C ASP A 334 -6.47 20.84 -12.86
N VAL A 335 -7.46 21.26 -12.03
CA VAL A 335 -8.87 21.35 -12.44
C VAL A 335 -9.05 22.33 -13.58
N LEU A 336 -8.49 23.53 -13.49
CA LEU A 336 -8.59 24.53 -14.55
C LEU A 336 -7.95 24.04 -15.86
N GLN A 337 -6.82 23.37 -15.76
CA GLN A 337 -6.14 22.78 -16.91
C GLN A 337 -6.96 21.64 -17.53
N TYR A 338 -7.56 20.77 -16.70
CA TYR A 338 -8.46 19.71 -17.16
C TYR A 338 -9.68 20.29 -17.89
N ILE A 339 -10.32 21.34 -17.35
CA ILE A 339 -11.45 22.02 -17.99
C ILE A 339 -11.05 22.62 -19.32
N ALA A 340 -9.86 23.22 -19.40
CA ALA A 340 -9.36 23.85 -20.63
C ALA A 340 -9.02 22.83 -21.74
N THR A 341 -8.91 21.54 -21.43
CA THR A 341 -8.60 20.46 -22.37
C THR A 341 -9.82 19.68 -22.83
N LYS A 342 -11.01 19.92 -22.22
CA LYS A 342 -12.30 19.39 -22.67
C LYS A 342 -12.87 20.18 -23.84
#